data_68169bfac4cf61bc23396efb3acd721d
#
_entry.id   68169bfac4cf61bc23396efb3acd721d
#
_cell.length_a   1.000
_cell.length_b   1.000
_cell.length_c   1.000
_cell.angle_alpha   90.00
_cell.angle_beta   90.00
_cell.angle_gamma   90.00
#
_symmetry.space_group_name_H-M   'P 1'
#
loop_
_entity.id
_entity.type
_entity.pdbx_description
1 polymer ?
#
loop_
_entity_poly.entity_id
_entity_poly.type
_entity_poly.pdbx_seq_one_letter_code
_entity_poly.pdbx_strand_id
1 'polypeptide(L)'
;MKDLIIVRGGGDIATGTIYKLVKSGFHVLILEIAHPSAIRRNVAFSEAVYEEKWQVEDMTCHLAHDIKEAEQIMKAGNPALMIDPNGEMIKQLHPIAVVDAILAKKNLGTTRDMAPITIALGPGFTAGEDVDVVIETMRGHRLGTVSYTHLT
;
A
#
# COMPACT_ATOMS: atom_id res chain seq x y z
N MET A 1 -16.66 -2.99 -0.59
CA MET A 1 -16.43 -1.55 -0.76
C MET A 1 -15.90 -1.29 -2.16
N LYS A 2 -16.48 -0.34 -2.81
CA LYS A 2 -16.09 0.03 -4.18
C LYS A 2 -14.76 0.79 -4.19
N ASP A 3 -13.99 0.61 -5.25
CA ASP A 3 -12.74 1.35 -5.47
C ASP A 3 -11.75 1.22 -4.31
N LEU A 4 -11.70 0.04 -3.72
CA LEU A 4 -10.75 -0.26 -2.64
C LEU A 4 -9.40 -0.68 -3.22
N ILE A 5 -8.36 0.01 -2.80
CA ILE A 5 -6.97 -0.36 -3.07
C ILE A 5 -6.31 -0.70 -1.75
N ILE A 6 -5.67 -1.85 -1.68
CA ILE A 6 -4.89 -2.24 -0.51
C ILE A 6 -3.41 -2.00 -0.84
N VAL A 7 -2.74 -1.26 0.04
CA VAL A 7 -1.30 -0.98 -0.06
C VAL A 7 -0.60 -1.72 1.07
N ARG A 8 0.33 -2.59 0.72
CA ARG A 8 1.15 -3.29 1.70
C ARG A 8 2.38 -2.45 2.00
N GLY A 9 2.48 -1.97 3.23
CA GLY A 9 3.54 -1.07 3.68
C GLY A 9 3.10 0.40 3.66
N GLY A 10 3.45 1.12 4.71
CA GLY A 10 3.09 2.53 4.89
C GLY A 10 4.28 3.42 5.21
N GLY A 11 5.48 3.06 4.73
CA GLY A 11 6.68 3.87 4.93
C GLY A 11 6.62 5.19 4.17
N ASP A 12 7.72 5.94 4.21
CA ASP A 12 7.77 7.27 3.60
C ASP A 12 7.54 7.26 2.08
N ILE A 13 8.12 6.29 1.36
CA ILE A 13 7.93 6.18 -0.09
C ILE A 13 6.50 5.75 -0.41
N ALA A 14 6.00 4.74 0.29
CA ALA A 14 4.62 4.27 0.11
C ALA A 14 3.61 5.39 0.37
N THR A 15 3.87 6.24 1.35
CA THR A 15 2.98 7.34 1.74
C THR A 15 2.71 8.30 0.59
N GLY A 16 3.71 8.59 -0.25
CA GLY A 16 3.52 9.41 -1.44
C GLY A 16 2.50 8.81 -2.41
N THR A 17 2.58 7.50 -2.63
CA THR A 17 1.63 6.77 -3.47
C THR A 17 0.24 6.76 -2.84
N ILE A 18 0.16 6.48 -1.55
CA ILE A 18 -1.11 6.46 -0.80
C ILE A 18 -1.81 7.82 -0.89
N TYR A 19 -1.06 8.88 -0.68
CA TYR A 19 -1.57 10.25 -0.76
C TYR A 19 -2.24 10.51 -2.12
N LYS A 20 -1.56 10.17 -3.21
CA LYS A 20 -2.10 10.36 -4.56
C LYS A 20 -3.34 9.50 -4.82
N LEU A 21 -3.35 8.27 -4.35
CA LEU A 21 -4.52 7.40 -4.53
C LEU A 21 -5.75 7.94 -3.79
N VAL A 22 -5.58 8.37 -2.56
CA VAL A 22 -6.69 8.95 -1.78
C VAL A 22 -7.19 10.24 -2.44
N LYS A 23 -6.29 11.11 -2.87
CA LYS A 23 -6.65 12.35 -3.58
C LYS A 23 -7.36 12.09 -4.91
N SER A 24 -7.10 10.94 -5.52
CA SER A 24 -7.75 10.54 -6.77
C SER A 24 -9.13 9.91 -6.54
N GLY A 25 -9.58 9.78 -5.31
CA GLY A 25 -10.92 9.28 -4.97
C GLY A 25 -11.00 7.81 -4.61
N PHE A 26 -9.88 7.11 -4.52
CA PHE A 26 -9.86 5.72 -4.10
C PHE A 26 -9.98 5.58 -2.59
N HIS A 27 -10.57 4.48 -2.15
CA HIS A 27 -10.50 4.06 -0.76
C HIS A 27 -9.22 3.27 -0.55
N VAL A 28 -8.38 3.68 0.39
CA VAL A 28 -7.07 3.06 0.59
C VAL A 28 -6.99 2.47 1.99
N LEU A 29 -6.69 1.17 2.04
CA LEU A 29 -6.35 0.46 3.27
C LEU A 29 -4.88 0.09 3.22
N ILE A 30 -4.13 0.51 4.22
CA ILE A 30 -2.71 0.19 4.38
C ILE A 30 -2.61 -1.01 5.31
N LEU A 31 -1.84 -2.02 4.91
CA LEU A 31 -1.52 -3.16 5.75
C LEU A 31 -0.07 -3.07 6.19
N GLU A 32 0.15 -3.10 7.49
CA GLU A 32 1.47 -2.95 8.08
C GLU A 32 1.79 -4.08 9.07
N ILE A 33 3.06 -4.15 9.44
CA ILE A 33 3.52 -5.00 10.54
C ILE A 33 3.33 -4.28 11.87
N ALA A 34 3.44 -5.02 12.99
CA ALA A 34 3.22 -4.46 14.31
C ALA A 34 4.27 -3.42 14.73
N HIS A 35 5.47 -3.52 14.20
CA HIS A 35 6.58 -2.61 14.54
C HIS A 35 7.26 -2.10 13.27
N PRO A 36 6.55 -1.27 12.48
CA PRO A 36 7.13 -0.72 11.25
C PRO A 36 8.26 0.25 11.57
N SER A 37 9.21 0.33 10.65
CA SER A 37 10.26 1.34 10.70
C SER A 37 10.31 2.06 9.35
N ALA A 38 10.53 3.36 9.40
CA ALA A 38 10.69 4.18 8.22
C ALA A 38 11.90 5.09 8.40
N ILE A 39 12.63 5.35 7.33
CA ILE A 39 13.79 6.23 7.39
C ILE A 39 13.35 7.64 7.75
N ARG A 40 12.27 8.11 7.17
CA ARG A 40 11.70 9.43 7.42
C ARG A 40 10.33 9.31 8.09
N ARG A 41 10.36 9.06 9.39
CA ARG A 41 9.16 8.74 10.16
C ARG A 41 8.10 9.85 10.13
N ASN A 42 8.52 11.12 10.11
CA ASN A 42 7.57 12.24 10.11
C ASN A 42 6.64 12.26 8.90
N VAL A 43 7.08 11.71 7.78
CA VAL A 43 6.31 11.67 6.54
C VAL A 43 5.84 10.27 6.17
N ALA A 44 5.75 9.39 7.15
CA ALA A 44 5.33 8.00 6.97
C ALA A 44 4.02 7.73 7.69
N PHE A 45 2.98 7.32 6.96
CA PHE A 45 1.70 6.95 7.57
C PHE A 45 1.81 5.76 8.52
N SER A 46 2.86 4.94 8.39
CA SER A 46 3.11 3.81 9.29
C SER A 46 3.24 4.24 10.76
N GLU A 47 3.53 5.51 11.04
CA GLU A 47 3.56 6.02 12.42
C GLU A 47 2.19 5.93 13.11
N ALA A 48 1.10 5.80 12.35
CA ALA A 48 -0.23 5.57 12.91
C ALA A 48 -0.31 4.25 13.70
N VAL A 49 0.57 3.29 13.45
CA VAL A 49 0.64 2.05 14.25
C VAL A 49 0.94 2.38 15.71
N TYR A 50 1.79 3.37 15.96
CA TYR A 50 2.22 3.76 17.30
C TYR A 50 1.31 4.83 17.92
N GLU A 51 0.86 5.78 17.08
CA GLU A 51 0.18 6.99 17.54
C GLU A 51 -1.34 6.97 17.33
N GLU A 52 -1.91 5.87 16.85
CA GLU A 52 -3.32 5.70 16.47
C GLU A 52 -3.73 6.51 15.25
N LYS A 53 -3.14 7.65 15.02
CA LYS A 53 -3.31 8.44 13.81
C LYS A 53 -2.04 9.22 13.51
N TRP A 54 -1.82 9.52 12.24
CA TRP A 54 -0.65 10.29 11.81
C TRP A 54 -1.00 11.14 10.61
N GLN A 55 -0.67 12.42 10.67
CA GLN A 55 -0.94 13.36 9.60
C GLN A 55 0.31 13.61 8.77
N VAL A 56 0.16 13.52 7.45
CA VAL A 56 1.18 13.91 6.47
C VAL A 56 0.51 14.86 5.51
N GLU A 57 1.05 16.07 5.36
CA GLU A 57 0.41 17.15 4.62
C GLU A 57 -0.99 17.42 5.16
N ASP A 58 -2.00 17.42 4.30
CA ASP A 58 -3.40 17.66 4.69
C ASP A 58 -4.19 16.36 4.88
N MET A 59 -3.51 15.22 5.02
CA MET A 59 -4.15 13.91 5.09
C MET A 59 -3.76 13.20 6.38
N THR A 60 -4.76 12.64 7.07
CA THR A 60 -4.56 11.88 8.31
C THR A 60 -4.88 10.42 8.08
N CYS A 61 -3.91 9.55 8.37
CA CYS A 61 -4.10 8.11 8.41
C CYS A 61 -4.55 7.71 9.80
N HIS A 62 -5.55 6.84 9.90
CA HIS A 62 -6.06 6.33 11.17
C HIS A 62 -5.85 4.84 11.28
N LEU A 63 -5.38 4.39 12.44
CA LEU A 63 -5.30 2.97 12.76
C LEU A 63 -6.72 2.42 12.98
N ALA A 64 -7.04 1.35 12.29
CA ALA A 64 -8.29 0.63 12.45
C ALA A 64 -8.04 -0.72 13.11
N HIS A 65 -8.90 -1.11 14.03
CA HIS A 65 -8.77 -2.35 14.78
C HIS A 65 -9.62 -3.48 14.21
N ASP A 66 -10.54 -3.16 13.32
CA ASP A 66 -11.37 -4.13 12.59
C ASP A 66 -11.81 -3.55 11.24
N ILE A 67 -12.44 -4.39 10.43
CA ILE A 67 -12.91 -4.02 9.09
C ILE A 67 -13.93 -2.88 9.13
N LYS A 68 -14.85 -2.93 10.09
CA LYS A 68 -15.92 -1.93 10.21
C LYS A 68 -15.33 -0.54 10.49
N GLU A 69 -14.36 -0.47 11.38
CA GLU A 69 -13.66 0.77 11.69
C GLU A 69 -12.88 1.29 10.48
N ALA A 70 -12.20 0.39 9.77
CA ALA A 70 -11.48 0.74 8.55
C ALA A 70 -12.42 1.32 7.49
N GLU A 71 -13.59 0.72 7.30
CA GLU A 71 -14.56 1.22 6.34
C GLU A 71 -15.07 2.62 6.70
N GLN A 72 -15.30 2.88 7.98
CA GLN A 72 -15.72 4.20 8.43
C GLN A 72 -14.66 5.26 8.16
N ILE A 73 -13.40 4.94 8.41
CA ILE A 73 -12.27 5.84 8.15
C ILE A 73 -12.18 6.16 6.66
N MET A 74 -12.27 5.13 5.81
CA MET A 74 -12.17 5.31 4.37
C MET A 74 -13.36 6.06 3.78
N LYS A 75 -14.56 5.83 4.29
CA LYS A 75 -15.75 6.57 3.85
C LYS A 75 -15.67 8.06 4.19
N ALA A 76 -14.95 8.40 5.24
CA ALA A 76 -14.70 9.80 5.59
C ALA A 76 -13.63 10.47 4.71
N GLY A 77 -13.01 9.73 3.80
CA GLY A 77 -12.01 10.26 2.88
C GLY A 77 -10.57 10.14 3.36
N ASN A 78 -10.33 9.36 4.41
CA ASN A 78 -8.99 9.18 4.99
C ASN A 78 -8.45 7.78 4.68
N PRO A 79 -7.13 7.62 4.57
CA PRO A 79 -6.56 6.27 4.53
C PRO A 79 -6.69 5.60 5.88
N ALA A 80 -7.05 4.32 5.88
CA ALA A 80 -7.06 3.47 7.06
C ALA A 80 -5.81 2.60 7.07
N LEU A 81 -5.34 2.24 8.26
CA LEU A 81 -4.22 1.33 8.42
C LEU A 81 -4.64 0.21 9.37
N MET A 82 -4.32 -1.02 9.01
CA MET A 82 -4.51 -2.19 9.87
C MET A 82 -3.20 -2.93 10.00
N ILE A 83 -2.97 -3.49 11.19
CA ILE A 83 -1.82 -4.38 11.41
C ILE A 83 -2.20 -5.74 10.87
N ASP A 84 -1.60 -6.12 9.74
CA ASP A 84 -1.89 -7.37 9.04
C ASP A 84 -0.65 -7.77 8.22
N PRO A 85 0.37 -8.32 8.87
CA PRO A 85 1.64 -8.61 8.21
C PRO A 85 1.54 -9.63 7.09
N ASN A 86 0.55 -10.52 7.14
CA ASN A 86 0.37 -11.58 6.14
C ASN A 86 -0.60 -11.23 5.02
N GLY A 87 -1.23 -10.06 5.07
CA GLY A 87 -2.16 -9.63 4.04
C GLY A 87 -3.47 -10.41 4.02
N GLU A 88 -3.94 -10.88 5.17
CA GLU A 88 -5.17 -11.67 5.25
C GLU A 88 -6.40 -10.88 4.84
N MET A 89 -6.39 -9.56 5.04
CA MET A 89 -7.50 -8.69 4.66
C MET A 89 -7.72 -8.65 3.15
N ILE A 90 -6.70 -8.94 2.35
CA ILE A 90 -6.81 -8.95 0.89
C ILE A 90 -7.88 -9.96 0.45
N LYS A 91 -7.85 -11.17 1.01
CA LYS A 91 -8.83 -12.22 0.68
C LYS A 91 -10.23 -11.85 1.15
N GLN A 92 -10.34 -11.18 2.28
CA GLN A 92 -11.65 -10.85 2.85
C GLN A 92 -12.31 -9.67 2.15
N LEU A 93 -11.54 -8.69 1.71
CA LEU A 93 -12.07 -7.41 1.22
C LEU A 93 -12.15 -7.30 -0.29
N HIS A 94 -11.50 -8.19 -1.04
CA HIS A 94 -11.52 -8.22 -2.51
C HIS A 94 -11.24 -6.85 -3.13
N PRO A 95 -10.03 -6.29 -2.93
CA PRO A 95 -9.71 -4.98 -3.51
C PRO A 95 -9.63 -5.05 -5.04
N ILE A 96 -9.79 -3.91 -5.70
CA ILE A 96 -9.59 -3.82 -7.15
C ILE A 96 -8.11 -3.86 -7.52
N ALA A 97 -7.25 -3.45 -6.61
CA ALA A 97 -5.81 -3.47 -6.81
C ALA A 97 -5.08 -3.69 -5.49
N VAL A 98 -3.92 -4.32 -5.57
CA VAL A 98 -2.96 -4.45 -4.47
C VAL A 98 -1.66 -3.80 -4.92
N VAL A 99 -1.15 -2.90 -4.09
CA VAL A 99 0.15 -2.25 -4.31
C VAL A 99 1.11 -2.76 -3.22
N ASP A 100 2.15 -3.47 -3.61
CA ASP A 100 3.20 -3.84 -2.67
C ASP A 100 4.20 -2.70 -2.60
N ALA A 101 4.20 -2.00 -1.48
CA ALA A 101 5.09 -0.89 -1.19
C ALA A 101 5.91 -1.15 0.07
N ILE A 102 6.14 -2.42 0.38
CA ILE A 102 6.95 -2.83 1.53
C ILE A 102 8.40 -2.39 1.33
N LEU A 103 8.86 -2.42 0.08
CA LEU A 103 10.23 -2.01 -0.30
C LEU A 103 11.31 -2.87 0.36
N ALA A 104 10.99 -4.12 0.63
CA ALA A 104 11.98 -5.13 0.97
C ALA A 104 12.77 -5.49 -0.29
N LYS A 105 13.98 -6.01 -0.11
CA LYS A 105 14.84 -6.39 -1.25
C LYS A 105 14.33 -7.64 -1.96
N LYS A 106 13.30 -8.29 -1.43
CA LYS A 106 12.68 -9.48 -2.01
C LYS A 106 11.17 -9.42 -1.78
N ASN A 107 10.45 -10.22 -2.55
CA ASN A 107 9.02 -10.38 -2.38
C ASN A 107 8.71 -11.13 -1.06
N LEU A 108 7.90 -10.54 -0.22
CA LEU A 108 7.48 -11.10 1.07
C LEU A 108 6.06 -11.69 1.01
N GLY A 109 5.69 -12.30 -0.10
CA GLY A 109 4.45 -13.04 -0.21
C GLY A 109 3.35 -12.42 -1.08
N THR A 110 3.66 -11.36 -1.82
CA THR A 110 2.71 -10.78 -2.76
C THR A 110 2.63 -11.63 -4.02
N THR A 111 1.42 -11.97 -4.43
CA THR A 111 1.17 -12.78 -5.62
C THR A 111 0.19 -12.09 -6.57
N ARG A 112 0.26 -12.47 -7.83
CA ARG A 112 -0.53 -11.89 -8.91
C ARG A 112 -2.03 -12.08 -8.76
N ASP A 113 -2.44 -13.13 -8.06
CA ASP A 113 -3.85 -13.49 -7.88
C ASP A 113 -4.53 -12.76 -6.71
N MET A 114 -3.81 -11.89 -6.01
CA MET A 114 -4.37 -11.16 -4.88
C MET A 114 -5.46 -10.17 -5.26
N ALA A 115 -5.40 -9.65 -6.48
CA ALA A 115 -6.37 -8.69 -6.99
C ALA A 115 -6.36 -8.70 -8.52
N PRO A 116 -7.38 -8.11 -9.18
CA PRO A 116 -7.37 -7.93 -10.63
C PRO A 116 -6.16 -7.17 -11.15
N ILE A 117 -5.63 -6.24 -10.36
CA ILE A 117 -4.42 -5.48 -10.67
C ILE A 117 -3.46 -5.58 -9.50
N THR A 118 -2.22 -6.01 -9.76
CA THR A 118 -1.17 -6.08 -8.74
C THR A 118 0.02 -5.27 -9.20
N ILE A 119 0.50 -4.38 -8.32
CA ILE A 119 1.60 -3.45 -8.60
C ILE A 119 2.62 -3.59 -7.48
N ALA A 120 3.90 -3.63 -7.82
CA ALA A 120 4.98 -3.63 -6.85
C ALA A 120 5.89 -2.43 -7.05
N LEU A 121 6.32 -1.83 -5.96
CA LEU A 121 7.31 -0.77 -5.95
C LEU A 121 8.64 -1.35 -5.50
N GLY A 122 9.69 -1.10 -6.29
CA GLY A 122 11.03 -1.50 -5.93
C GLY A 122 11.46 -2.87 -6.44
N PRO A 123 12.63 -3.35 -5.99
CA PRO A 123 13.21 -4.60 -6.48
C PRO A 123 12.56 -5.84 -5.87
N GLY A 124 12.89 -6.99 -6.41
CA GLY A 124 12.47 -8.29 -5.88
C GLY A 124 11.22 -8.86 -6.53
N PHE A 125 10.72 -8.21 -7.58
CA PHE A 125 9.51 -8.64 -8.29
C PHE A 125 9.78 -8.81 -9.77
N THR A 126 9.08 -9.77 -10.37
CA THR A 126 9.09 -9.98 -11.81
C THR A 126 7.69 -9.72 -12.35
N ALA A 127 7.57 -8.75 -13.26
CA ALA A 127 6.30 -8.45 -13.93
C ALA A 127 5.85 -9.65 -14.74
N GLY A 128 4.60 -10.05 -14.57
CA GLY A 128 4.04 -11.22 -15.24
C GLY A 128 4.15 -12.51 -14.47
N GLU A 129 4.93 -12.56 -13.40
CA GLU A 129 5.07 -13.72 -12.51
C GLU A 129 4.52 -13.40 -11.13
N ASP A 130 5.17 -12.46 -10.42
CA ASP A 130 4.78 -12.10 -9.05
C ASP A 130 3.65 -11.11 -9.00
N VAL A 131 3.69 -10.13 -9.91
CA VAL A 131 2.74 -9.02 -10.01
C VAL A 131 2.54 -8.67 -11.48
N ASP A 132 1.52 -7.86 -11.75
CA ASP A 132 1.25 -7.40 -13.13
C ASP A 132 2.22 -6.27 -13.54
N VAL A 133 2.54 -5.37 -12.61
CA VAL A 133 3.30 -4.15 -12.88
C VAL A 133 4.38 -3.96 -11.82
N VAL A 134 5.57 -3.62 -12.24
CA VAL A 134 6.68 -3.25 -11.34
C VAL A 134 7.11 -1.83 -11.65
N ILE A 135 7.22 -0.99 -10.63
CA ILE A 135 7.68 0.39 -10.73
C ILE A 135 9.03 0.51 -10.03
N GLU A 136 10.04 0.96 -10.75
CA GLU A 136 11.39 1.10 -10.23
C GLU A 136 11.49 2.29 -9.26
N THR A 137 12.04 2.04 -8.09
CA THR A 137 12.20 3.06 -7.04
C THR A 137 13.66 3.39 -6.72
N MET A 138 14.61 2.65 -7.29
CA MET A 138 16.03 2.95 -7.10
C MET A 138 16.41 4.27 -7.77
N ARG A 139 17.23 5.08 -7.11
CA ARG A 139 17.78 6.28 -7.71
C ARG A 139 18.65 5.93 -8.91
N GLY A 140 18.54 6.74 -9.97
CA GLY A 140 19.30 6.58 -11.20
C GLY A 140 18.41 6.68 -12.42
N HIS A 141 18.94 6.21 -13.56
CA HIS A 141 18.22 6.28 -14.85
C HIS A 141 16.89 5.56 -14.86
N ARG A 142 16.72 4.55 -14.00
CA ARG A 142 15.55 3.70 -14.01
C ARG A 142 14.48 4.09 -13.01
N LEU A 143 14.70 5.17 -12.25
CA LEU A 143 13.69 5.64 -11.30
C LEU A 143 12.38 5.96 -12.04
N GLY A 144 11.29 5.36 -11.58
CA GLY A 144 9.98 5.52 -12.20
C GLY A 144 9.74 4.67 -13.43
N THR A 145 10.72 3.87 -13.86
CA THR A 145 10.54 2.92 -14.96
C THR A 145 9.50 1.89 -14.58
N VAL A 146 8.56 1.63 -15.47
CA VAL A 146 7.46 0.70 -15.25
C VAL A 146 7.65 -0.54 -16.12
N SER A 147 7.61 -1.71 -15.51
CA SER A 147 7.57 -2.99 -16.21
C SER A 147 6.21 -3.64 -15.98
N TYR A 148 5.60 -4.14 -17.02
CA TYR A 148 4.29 -4.77 -16.94
C TYR A 148 4.19 -5.95 -17.87
N THR A 149 3.19 -6.82 -17.65
CA THR A 149 2.92 -7.93 -18.55
C THR A 149 2.42 -7.43 -19.89
N HIS A 150 2.80 -8.14 -20.96
CA HIS A 150 2.18 -7.91 -22.25
C HIS A 150 0.71 -8.32 -22.19
N LEU A 151 -0.15 -7.33 -22.35
CA LEU A 151 -1.56 -7.58 -22.59
C LEU A 151 -1.74 -7.62 -24.11
N THR A 152 -1.78 -8.80 -24.64
CA THR A 152 -2.16 -8.99 -26.03
C THR A 152 -3.66 -9.22 -26.10
#